data_bd9c671586105af7f176a7f13788e113
#
_entry.id   bd9c671586105af7f176a7f13788e113
#
_cell.length_a   1.000
_cell.length_b   1.000
_cell.length_c   1.000
_cell.angle_alpha   90.00
_cell.angle_beta   90.00
_cell.angle_gamma   90.00
#
_symmetry.space_group_name_H-M   'P 1'
#
loop_
_entity.id
_entity.type
_entity.pdbx_description
1 polymer ?
#
loop_
_entity_poly.entity_id
_entity_poly.type
_entity_poly.pdbx_seq_one_letter_code
_entity_poly.pdbx_strand_id
1 'polypeptide(L)'
;KNITGYSNYYIPICGKSGKPEFNLWFMDSNNTFYDTDISAYDIIHRDQIDWYEQASAKLRKENKGAPLPALLFQHIPVLEEYELMRKAKPWEMWKAVRGFGHLRKNWYVLKDKDNGYLAEGPCSPDVNSGQFESWKKMGDVKGAFFGHDHMNNIAGEVDGILLAQCKTSGFWAYTDGGRPSVRLVTVHEDGSFETSVHSFKDFALDCTCLGPIEKRITDRQSVNATIAAYALGVGAITAAVMLGAGKACQSFKNRRK
;
A
#
# COMPACT_ATOMS: atom_id res chain seq x y z
N LYS A 1 10.03 -3.62 31.94
CA LYS A 1 10.57 -2.37 31.33
C LYS A 1 9.51 -1.84 30.38
N ASN A 2 9.03 -0.63 30.57
CA ASN A 2 8.11 -0.02 29.61
C ASN A 2 8.89 0.28 28.33
N ILE A 3 8.37 -0.15 27.21
CA ILE A 3 8.86 0.20 25.87
C ILE A 3 7.88 1.19 25.23
N THR A 4 8.33 1.96 24.26
CA THR A 4 7.49 2.90 23.50
C THR A 4 6.34 2.15 22.83
N GLY A 5 5.16 2.78 22.77
CA GLY A 5 3.92 2.19 22.23
C GLY A 5 3.19 1.30 23.24
N TYR A 6 1.99 0.88 22.86
CA TYR A 6 1.06 0.13 23.72
C TYR A 6 0.86 -1.31 23.28
N SER A 7 1.19 -1.65 22.02
CA SER A 7 0.81 -2.91 21.37
C SER A 7 1.99 -3.63 20.75
N ASN A 8 3.10 -3.77 21.49
CA ASN A 8 4.25 -4.55 21.05
C ASN A 8 4.19 -5.94 21.68
N TYR A 9 3.95 -6.97 20.88
CA TYR A 9 3.88 -8.36 21.33
C TYR A 9 4.17 -9.33 20.19
N TYR A 10 4.29 -10.61 20.52
CA TYR A 10 4.41 -11.67 19.53
C TYR A 10 3.58 -12.89 19.94
N ILE A 11 3.17 -13.67 18.92
CA ILE A 11 2.38 -14.88 19.09
C ILE A 11 3.10 -16.03 18.38
N PRO A 12 3.73 -16.95 19.12
CA PRO A 12 4.27 -18.17 18.53
C PRO A 12 3.14 -19.09 18.09
N ILE A 13 3.24 -19.58 16.85
CA ILE A 13 2.35 -20.63 16.33
C ILE A 13 3.05 -21.95 16.56
N CYS A 14 2.42 -22.83 17.32
CA CYS A 14 2.96 -24.16 17.62
C CYS A 14 2.44 -25.20 16.63
N GLY A 15 3.33 -26.04 16.14
CA GLY A 15 2.96 -27.23 15.38
C GLY A 15 2.39 -28.35 16.24
N LYS A 16 2.15 -29.52 15.67
CA LYS A 16 1.60 -30.70 16.33
C LYS A 16 2.45 -31.18 17.52
N SER A 17 3.73 -30.88 17.52
CA SER A 17 4.66 -31.21 18.61
C SER A 17 4.48 -30.34 19.86
N GLY A 18 3.66 -29.28 19.80
CA GLY A 18 3.53 -28.26 20.82
C GLY A 18 4.70 -27.26 20.85
N LYS A 19 5.65 -27.35 19.93
CA LYS A 19 6.79 -26.42 19.82
C LYS A 19 6.47 -25.31 18.82
N PRO A 20 6.98 -24.09 19.06
CA PRO A 20 6.89 -23.01 18.07
C PRO A 20 7.54 -23.41 16.75
N GLU A 21 6.81 -23.26 15.66
CA GLU A 21 7.25 -23.50 14.28
C GLU A 21 7.21 -22.24 13.44
N PHE A 22 6.43 -21.24 13.88
CA PHE A 22 6.30 -19.94 13.25
C PHE A 22 6.03 -18.86 14.31
N ASN A 23 6.24 -17.59 13.99
CA ASN A 23 5.93 -16.49 14.90
C ASN A 23 5.25 -15.32 14.19
N LEU A 24 4.35 -14.65 14.88
CA LEU A 24 3.71 -13.40 14.42
C LEU A 24 4.16 -12.27 15.33
N TRP A 25 4.83 -11.27 14.76
CA TRP A 25 5.19 -10.03 15.41
C TRP A 25 4.11 -8.98 15.22
N PHE A 26 3.75 -8.28 16.29
CA PHE A 26 2.88 -7.11 16.25
C PHE A 26 3.64 -5.94 16.86
N MET A 27 3.84 -4.87 16.06
CA MET A 27 4.59 -3.70 16.48
C MET A 27 3.67 -2.47 16.43
N ASP A 28 3.67 -1.73 17.53
CA ASP A 28 3.01 -0.42 17.56
C ASP A 28 3.89 0.60 16.82
N SER A 29 3.45 1.01 15.65
CA SER A 29 4.18 1.98 14.81
C SER A 29 3.97 3.42 15.26
N ASN A 30 3.38 3.62 16.45
CA ASN A 30 3.11 4.93 17.01
C ASN A 30 2.18 5.78 16.11
N ASN A 31 2.23 7.10 16.21
CA ASN A 31 1.34 7.97 15.43
C ASN A 31 2.09 9.15 14.81
N THR A 32 2.31 10.21 15.57
CA THR A 32 2.89 11.46 15.08
C THR A 32 4.30 11.62 15.65
N PHE A 33 5.25 11.95 14.80
CA PHE A 33 6.60 12.23 15.22
C PHE A 33 6.64 13.49 16.10
N TYR A 34 7.55 13.52 17.07
CA TYR A 34 7.66 14.64 18.03
C TYR A 34 7.97 15.98 17.35
N ASP A 35 8.58 15.97 16.17
CA ASP A 35 8.87 17.14 15.35
C ASP A 35 8.28 16.91 13.95
N THR A 36 7.12 17.49 13.68
CA THR A 36 6.39 17.32 12.43
C THR A 36 7.05 18.03 11.23
N ASP A 37 8.00 18.93 11.46
CA ASP A 37 8.80 19.53 10.38
C ASP A 37 9.83 18.54 9.84
N ILE A 38 10.23 17.56 10.66
CA ILE A 38 11.16 16.49 10.28
C ILE A 38 10.39 15.32 9.65
N SER A 39 9.34 14.84 10.31
CA SER A 39 8.53 13.72 9.84
C SER A 39 7.07 13.89 10.29
N ALA A 40 6.13 13.61 9.39
CA ALA A 40 4.71 13.64 9.75
C ALA A 40 4.33 12.47 10.65
N TYR A 41 4.91 11.31 10.41
CA TYR A 41 4.64 10.07 11.14
C TYR A 41 5.82 9.66 12.00
N ASP A 42 5.49 9.01 13.13
CA ASP A 42 6.48 8.49 14.05
C ASP A 42 7.14 7.21 13.52
N ILE A 43 8.24 6.83 14.15
CA ILE A 43 9.07 5.67 13.79
C ILE A 43 8.89 4.56 14.83
N ILE A 44 9.36 3.37 14.51
CA ILE A 44 9.64 2.37 15.54
C ILE A 44 10.90 2.82 16.28
N HIS A 45 10.78 3.09 17.57
CA HIS A 45 11.85 3.61 18.41
C HIS A 45 12.92 2.55 18.72
N ARG A 46 14.10 3.02 19.14
CA ARG A 46 15.23 2.12 19.43
C ARG A 46 14.91 1.08 20.50
N ASP A 47 14.16 1.43 21.54
CA ASP A 47 13.75 0.50 22.61
C ASP A 47 12.79 -0.59 22.11
N GLN A 48 11.93 -0.31 21.14
CA GLN A 48 11.08 -1.29 20.46
C GLN A 48 11.92 -2.24 19.59
N ILE A 49 12.91 -1.71 18.86
CA ILE A 49 13.86 -2.53 18.08
C ILE A 49 14.69 -3.42 19.00
N ASP A 50 15.20 -2.89 20.09
CA ASP A 50 15.97 -3.67 21.07
C ASP A 50 15.12 -4.78 21.69
N TRP A 51 13.85 -4.50 21.99
CA TRP A 51 12.92 -5.51 22.48
C TRP A 51 12.69 -6.62 21.44
N TYR A 52 12.45 -6.26 20.18
CA TYR A 52 12.30 -7.22 19.10
C TYR A 52 13.55 -8.09 18.95
N GLU A 53 14.74 -7.50 18.87
CA GLU A 53 16.00 -8.23 18.74
C GLU A 53 16.23 -9.21 19.91
N GLN A 54 15.94 -8.78 21.14
CA GLN A 54 16.05 -9.64 22.31
C GLN A 54 15.06 -10.81 22.30
N ALA A 55 13.79 -10.54 21.92
CA ALA A 55 12.77 -11.57 21.83
C ALA A 55 13.04 -12.55 20.68
N SER A 56 13.48 -12.06 19.50
CA SER A 56 13.88 -12.89 18.36
C SER A 56 15.10 -13.77 18.72
N ALA A 57 16.10 -13.21 19.40
CA ALA A 57 17.25 -14.00 19.88
C ALA A 57 16.83 -15.10 20.89
N LYS A 58 15.87 -14.83 21.75
CA LYS A 58 15.30 -15.83 22.66
C LYS A 58 14.61 -16.95 21.88
N LEU A 59 13.72 -16.60 20.93
CA LEU A 59 13.03 -17.58 20.10
C LEU A 59 14.01 -18.42 19.27
N ARG A 60 15.05 -17.79 18.72
CA ARG A 60 16.14 -18.50 18.02
C ARG A 60 16.83 -19.53 18.91
N LYS A 61 17.12 -19.18 20.17
CA LYS A 61 17.72 -20.11 21.14
C LYS A 61 16.79 -21.31 21.41
N GLU A 62 15.50 -21.06 21.57
CA GLU A 62 14.47 -22.09 21.76
C GLU A 62 14.31 -22.97 20.50
N ASN A 63 14.53 -22.39 19.33
CA ASN A 63 14.53 -23.07 18.02
C ASN A 63 15.91 -23.64 17.62
N LYS A 64 16.67 -24.15 18.58
CA LYS A 64 17.95 -24.82 18.36
C LYS A 64 19.00 -23.98 17.62
N GLY A 65 18.96 -22.67 17.74
CA GLY A 65 19.89 -21.72 17.12
C GLY A 65 19.49 -21.23 15.72
N ALA A 66 18.47 -21.82 15.09
CA ALA A 66 17.93 -21.32 13.84
C ALA A 66 16.92 -20.19 14.06
N PRO A 67 16.85 -19.15 13.19
CA PRO A 67 15.76 -18.18 13.24
C PRO A 67 14.42 -18.88 13.15
N LEU A 68 13.46 -18.50 13.99
CA LEU A 68 12.09 -18.96 13.90
C LEU A 68 11.39 -18.11 12.81
N PRO A 69 10.95 -18.69 11.66
CA PRO A 69 10.33 -17.89 10.61
C PRO A 69 9.13 -17.12 11.16
N ALA A 70 8.98 -15.87 10.71
CA ALA A 70 8.00 -14.97 11.26
C ALA A 70 7.41 -14.01 10.20
N LEU A 71 6.20 -13.54 10.47
CA LEU A 71 5.60 -12.38 9.81
C LEU A 71 5.46 -11.24 10.81
N LEU A 72 5.54 -10.01 10.30
CA LEU A 72 5.42 -8.81 11.10
C LEU A 72 4.22 -7.99 10.65
N PHE A 73 3.48 -7.46 11.60
CA PHE A 73 2.30 -6.63 11.38
C PHE A 73 2.47 -5.30 12.12
N GLN A 74 2.35 -4.20 11.40
CA GLN A 74 2.31 -2.85 11.96
C GLN A 74 1.48 -1.94 11.06
N HIS A 75 1.08 -0.77 11.57
CA HIS A 75 0.21 0.14 10.82
C HIS A 75 0.98 0.96 9.78
N ILE A 76 1.99 1.72 10.21
CA ILE A 76 2.75 2.62 9.33
C ILE A 76 3.86 1.82 8.62
N PRO A 77 3.99 1.93 7.27
CA PRO A 77 4.98 1.19 6.52
C PRO A 77 6.41 1.68 6.79
N VAL A 78 7.39 0.84 6.49
CA VAL A 78 8.80 1.22 6.49
C VAL A 78 9.18 1.99 5.23
N LEU A 79 10.22 2.82 5.32
CA LEU A 79 10.68 3.65 4.19
C LEU A 79 11.16 2.80 3.01
N GLU A 80 11.69 1.61 3.27
CA GLU A 80 12.19 0.66 2.27
C GLU A 80 11.10 0.17 1.31
N GLU A 81 9.82 0.37 1.61
CA GLU A 81 8.75 0.07 0.66
C GLU A 81 8.88 0.87 -0.65
N TYR A 82 9.49 2.06 -0.61
CA TYR A 82 9.83 2.82 -1.81
C TYR A 82 10.83 2.11 -2.73
N GLU A 83 11.55 1.11 -2.26
CA GLU A 83 12.41 0.29 -3.11
C GLU A 83 11.65 -0.59 -4.09
N LEU A 84 10.37 -0.85 -3.85
CA LEU A 84 9.48 -1.49 -4.84
C LEU A 84 9.14 -0.55 -6.01
N MET A 85 9.52 0.71 -5.93
CA MET A 85 9.15 1.76 -6.87
C MET A 85 10.37 2.36 -7.56
N ARG A 86 10.09 3.08 -8.62
CA ARG A 86 11.04 3.97 -9.31
C ARG A 86 10.38 5.28 -9.68
N LYS A 87 11.19 6.29 -9.93
CA LYS A 87 10.69 7.57 -10.46
C LYS A 87 9.99 7.36 -11.80
N ALA A 88 8.83 7.97 -11.95
CA ALA A 88 8.03 7.92 -13.17
C ALA A 88 8.73 8.69 -14.30
N LYS A 89 8.63 8.18 -15.51
CA LYS A 89 9.01 8.88 -16.73
C LYS A 89 7.86 9.81 -17.15
N PRO A 90 8.12 10.85 -17.97
CA PRO A 90 7.07 11.82 -18.35
C PRO A 90 5.80 11.20 -18.93
N TRP A 91 5.93 10.13 -19.73
CA TRP A 91 4.79 9.43 -20.35
C TRP A 91 4.06 8.47 -19.41
N GLU A 92 4.56 8.26 -18.18
CA GLU A 92 3.95 7.42 -17.14
C GLU A 92 3.14 8.24 -16.12
N MET A 93 3.14 9.56 -16.22
CA MET A 93 2.52 10.47 -15.26
C MET A 93 1.03 10.18 -15.03
N TRP A 94 0.35 9.61 -16.02
CA TRP A 94 -1.06 9.27 -15.93
C TRP A 94 -1.37 8.14 -14.91
N LYS A 95 -0.38 7.29 -14.61
CA LYS A 95 -0.47 6.19 -13.65
C LYS A 95 0.41 6.38 -12.41
N ALA A 96 1.22 7.43 -12.40
CA ALA A 96 2.17 7.68 -11.34
C ALA A 96 1.47 8.24 -10.09
N VAL A 97 1.99 7.89 -8.93
CA VAL A 97 1.60 8.48 -7.65
C VAL A 97 2.66 9.44 -7.17
N ARG A 98 2.25 10.47 -6.46
CA ARG A 98 3.18 11.39 -5.82
C ARG A 98 3.73 10.77 -4.56
N GLY A 99 5.04 10.85 -4.32
CA GLY A 99 5.64 10.40 -3.07
C GLY A 99 5.12 11.18 -1.85
N PHE A 100 5.36 10.66 -0.67
CA PHE A 100 4.98 11.27 0.59
C PHE A 100 6.18 11.95 1.27
N GLY A 101 5.95 12.79 2.27
CA GLY A 101 6.95 13.47 3.07
C GLY A 101 8.00 14.20 2.22
N HIS A 102 9.27 13.98 2.49
CA HIS A 102 10.37 14.57 1.73
C HIS A 102 10.49 13.99 0.29
N LEU A 103 9.89 12.84 0.02
CA LEU A 103 9.82 12.23 -1.31
C LEU A 103 8.75 12.85 -2.21
N ARG A 104 7.89 13.73 -1.70
CA ARG A 104 6.75 14.36 -2.44
C ARG A 104 7.15 15.20 -3.65
N LYS A 105 8.42 15.50 -3.82
CA LYS A 105 8.96 16.20 -5.01
C LYS A 105 8.98 15.30 -6.26
N ASN A 106 8.89 14.00 -6.08
CA ASN A 106 8.99 13.01 -7.13
C ASN A 106 7.65 12.28 -7.33
N TRP A 107 7.47 11.72 -8.51
CA TRP A 107 6.38 10.84 -8.87
C TRP A 107 6.93 9.43 -9.07
N TYR A 108 6.18 8.43 -8.64
CA TYR A 108 6.61 7.05 -8.59
C TYR A 108 5.65 6.12 -9.31
N VAL A 109 6.20 5.05 -9.87
CA VAL A 109 5.48 3.88 -10.40
C VAL A 109 6.14 2.63 -9.85
N LEU A 110 5.43 1.53 -9.81
CA LEU A 110 6.02 0.24 -9.44
C LEU A 110 7.15 -0.14 -10.42
N LYS A 111 8.22 -0.74 -9.90
CA LYS A 111 9.27 -1.36 -10.71
C LYS A 111 8.69 -2.55 -11.47
N ASP A 112 7.94 -3.37 -10.77
CA ASP A 112 7.20 -4.50 -11.32
C ASP A 112 5.69 -4.25 -11.19
N LYS A 113 4.97 -4.29 -12.31
CA LYS A 113 3.52 -4.11 -12.38
C LYS A 113 2.76 -5.25 -11.70
N ASP A 114 3.37 -6.41 -11.57
CA ASP A 114 2.75 -7.60 -10.99
C ASP A 114 2.79 -7.56 -9.44
N ASN A 115 3.51 -6.61 -8.85
CA ASN A 115 3.52 -6.33 -7.41
C ASN A 115 2.21 -5.70 -6.88
N GLY A 116 1.15 -5.62 -7.68
CA GLY A 116 -0.16 -5.18 -7.24
C GLY A 116 -0.53 -3.77 -7.72
N TYR A 117 -1.36 -3.09 -6.95
CA TYR A 117 -1.94 -1.79 -7.31
C TYR A 117 -1.43 -0.68 -6.39
N LEU A 118 -0.81 0.34 -7.00
CA LEU A 118 -0.30 1.53 -6.34
C LEU A 118 -1.19 2.72 -6.70
N ALA A 119 -1.93 3.25 -5.73
CA ALA A 119 -2.86 4.36 -5.94
C ALA A 119 -2.49 5.63 -5.19
N GLU A 120 -1.61 5.53 -4.20
CA GLU A 120 -1.05 6.64 -3.44
C GLU A 120 0.40 6.37 -3.08
N GLY A 121 1.17 7.43 -2.81
CA GLY A 121 2.55 7.26 -2.35
C GLY A 121 2.56 6.71 -0.93
N PRO A 122 3.35 5.66 -0.65
CA PRO A 122 3.44 5.10 0.70
C PRO A 122 3.74 6.17 1.74
N CYS A 123 2.91 6.22 2.77
CA CYS A 123 2.99 7.21 3.83
C CYS A 123 3.91 6.74 4.97
N SER A 124 5.16 6.41 4.63
CA SER A 124 6.19 6.05 5.60
C SER A 124 6.71 7.28 6.37
N PRO A 125 7.33 7.10 7.54
CA PRO A 125 8.11 8.16 8.18
C PRO A 125 9.22 8.68 7.27
N ASP A 126 9.59 9.95 7.43
CA ASP A 126 10.72 10.55 6.73
C ASP A 126 12.08 10.19 7.38
N VAL A 127 12.04 9.65 8.59
CA VAL A 127 13.20 9.19 9.35
C VAL A 127 13.28 7.68 9.30
N ASN A 128 14.41 7.14 8.85
CA ASN A 128 14.66 5.70 8.91
C ASN A 128 15.15 5.31 10.30
N SER A 129 14.41 4.47 11.00
CA SER A 129 14.73 4.00 12.35
C SER A 129 15.77 2.87 12.39
N GLY A 130 16.09 2.27 11.24
CA GLY A 130 16.89 1.05 11.15
C GLY A 130 16.10 -0.23 11.46
N GLN A 131 14.78 -0.16 11.52
CA GLN A 131 13.92 -1.32 11.80
C GLN A 131 14.10 -2.41 10.74
N PHE A 132 14.09 -2.07 9.46
CA PHE A 132 14.25 -3.02 8.37
C PHE A 132 15.62 -3.72 8.42
N GLU A 133 16.69 -2.98 8.69
CA GLU A 133 18.04 -3.56 8.88
C GLU A 133 18.08 -4.51 10.08
N SER A 134 17.32 -4.23 11.13
CA SER A 134 17.19 -5.13 12.27
C SER A 134 16.53 -6.46 11.89
N TRP A 135 15.49 -6.44 11.03
CA TRP A 135 14.88 -7.68 10.50
C TRP A 135 15.86 -8.51 9.69
N LYS A 136 16.63 -7.86 8.82
CA LYS A 136 17.69 -8.53 8.04
C LYS A 136 18.75 -9.16 8.93
N LYS A 137 19.20 -8.43 9.95
CA LYS A 137 20.18 -8.91 10.95
C LYS A 137 19.67 -10.13 11.71
N MET A 138 18.41 -10.12 12.14
CA MET A 138 17.83 -11.24 12.90
C MET A 138 17.45 -12.41 12.00
N GLY A 139 17.02 -12.17 10.76
CA GLY A 139 16.79 -13.18 9.72
C GLY A 139 15.52 -14.02 9.91
N ASP A 140 14.66 -13.66 10.86
CA ASP A 140 13.41 -14.35 11.18
C ASP A 140 12.22 -13.80 10.39
N VAL A 141 12.13 -12.48 10.16
CA VAL A 141 11.03 -11.86 9.43
C VAL A 141 11.12 -12.21 7.94
N LYS A 142 10.10 -12.92 7.45
CA LYS A 142 9.94 -13.32 6.05
C LYS A 142 9.02 -12.39 5.27
N GLY A 143 8.13 -11.71 5.98
CA GLY A 143 7.22 -10.73 5.41
C GLY A 143 6.73 -9.74 6.45
N ALA A 144 6.49 -8.49 6.03
CA ALA A 144 5.91 -7.44 6.84
C ALA A 144 4.66 -6.88 6.15
N PHE A 145 3.59 -6.72 6.93
CA PHE A 145 2.29 -6.29 6.46
C PHE A 145 1.92 -4.96 7.11
N PHE A 146 1.52 -4.00 6.27
CA PHE A 146 1.22 -2.63 6.67
C PHE A 146 -0.23 -2.26 6.36
N GLY A 147 -0.80 -1.41 7.16
CA GLY A 147 -2.04 -0.70 6.89
C GLY A 147 -1.74 0.70 6.34
N HIS A 148 -2.37 1.72 6.91
CA HIS A 148 -2.13 3.14 6.72
C HIS A 148 -2.54 3.68 5.35
N ASP A 149 -1.98 3.18 4.26
CA ASP A 149 -2.34 3.55 2.89
C ASP A 149 -3.64 2.84 2.48
N HIS A 150 -4.71 3.61 2.35
CA HIS A 150 -6.05 3.05 2.18
C HIS A 150 -6.29 2.48 0.78
N MET A 151 -5.52 2.92 -0.21
CA MET A 151 -5.74 2.54 -1.61
C MET A 151 -4.69 1.58 -2.18
N ASN A 152 -3.59 1.36 -1.47
CA ASN A 152 -2.51 0.47 -1.92
C ASN A 152 -2.78 -0.98 -1.56
N ASN A 153 -2.50 -1.90 -2.49
CA ASN A 153 -2.45 -3.34 -2.21
C ASN A 153 -1.17 -3.98 -2.74
N ILE A 154 -0.10 -3.19 -2.83
CA ILE A 154 1.18 -3.67 -3.32
C ILE A 154 1.77 -4.75 -2.42
N ALA A 155 2.52 -5.64 -3.02
CA ALA A 155 3.34 -6.63 -2.33
C ALA A 155 4.54 -6.97 -3.19
N GLY A 156 5.73 -6.88 -2.63
CA GLY A 156 6.96 -7.19 -3.36
C GLY A 156 8.12 -7.43 -2.39
N GLU A 157 9.17 -8.07 -2.87
CA GLU A 157 10.34 -8.38 -2.06
C GLU A 157 11.39 -7.28 -2.12
N VAL A 158 11.92 -6.93 -0.95
CA VAL A 158 13.10 -6.10 -0.75
C VAL A 158 14.06 -6.89 0.11
N ASP A 159 15.27 -7.12 -0.38
CA ASP A 159 16.32 -7.89 0.31
C ASP A 159 15.84 -9.23 0.90
N GLY A 160 14.93 -9.93 0.18
CA GLY A 160 14.40 -11.24 0.57
C GLY A 160 13.29 -11.19 1.65
N ILE A 161 12.77 -10.00 1.98
CA ILE A 161 11.63 -9.81 2.86
C ILE A 161 10.45 -9.26 2.05
N LEU A 162 9.30 -9.92 2.11
CA LEU A 162 8.07 -9.42 1.49
C LEU A 162 7.59 -8.19 2.23
N LEU A 163 7.41 -7.06 1.55
CA LEU A 163 6.72 -5.87 2.06
C LEU A 163 5.36 -5.79 1.39
N ALA A 164 4.28 -5.74 2.17
CA ALA A 164 2.92 -5.84 1.66
C ALA A 164 1.96 -4.85 2.32
N GLN A 165 1.30 -4.03 1.52
CA GLN A 165 0.22 -3.14 1.95
C GLN A 165 -1.12 -3.89 2.05
N CYS A 166 -1.83 -3.62 3.13
CA CYS A 166 -3.20 -4.06 3.36
C CYS A 166 -4.15 -2.88 3.15
N LYS A 167 -4.77 -2.84 1.99
CA LYS A 167 -5.76 -1.84 1.61
C LYS A 167 -6.88 -1.76 2.65
N THR A 168 -7.54 -0.60 2.77
CA THR A 168 -8.71 -0.48 3.66
C THR A 168 -9.77 -1.54 3.35
N SER A 169 -10.33 -2.13 4.40
CA SER A 169 -11.47 -3.06 4.31
C SER A 169 -12.82 -2.38 4.51
N GLY A 170 -12.82 -1.10 4.92
CA GLY A 170 -14.03 -0.34 5.23
C GLY A 170 -14.43 0.65 4.15
N PHE A 171 -15.70 1.11 4.19
CA PHE A 171 -16.26 2.10 3.28
C PHE A 171 -16.35 3.51 3.90
N TRP A 172 -16.07 3.66 5.19
CA TRP A 172 -16.20 4.93 5.92
C TRP A 172 -14.92 5.78 5.90
N ALA A 173 -13.77 5.16 5.63
CA ALA A 173 -12.54 5.89 5.33
C ALA A 173 -12.45 6.15 3.82
N TYR A 174 -11.56 7.06 3.41
CA TYR A 174 -11.32 7.24 1.98
C TYR A 174 -10.81 5.93 1.34
N THR A 175 -11.31 5.63 0.15
CA THR A 175 -11.01 4.40 -0.58
C THR A 175 -11.10 4.67 -2.07
N ASP A 176 -10.74 3.71 -2.90
CA ASP A 176 -10.87 3.77 -4.35
C ASP A 176 -12.19 3.13 -4.84
N GLY A 177 -13.32 3.57 -4.29
CA GLY A 177 -14.65 3.13 -4.68
C GLY A 177 -14.99 1.73 -4.19
N GLY A 178 -15.42 0.83 -5.08
CA GLY A 178 -15.91 -0.51 -4.73
C GLY A 178 -14.85 -1.54 -4.42
N ARG A 179 -13.62 -1.16 -4.08
CA ARG A 179 -12.49 -2.07 -3.83
C ARG A 179 -11.88 -2.06 -2.43
N PRO A 180 -12.62 -1.76 -1.34
CA PRO A 180 -12.16 -2.23 -0.04
C PRO A 180 -11.80 -3.70 -0.13
N SER A 181 -10.74 -4.11 0.55
CA SER A 181 -10.25 -5.47 0.43
C SER A 181 -9.66 -5.97 1.74
N VAL A 182 -9.55 -7.27 1.85
CA VAL A 182 -8.78 -7.94 2.89
C VAL A 182 -7.61 -8.66 2.25
N ARG A 183 -6.51 -8.73 2.95
CA ARG A 183 -5.37 -9.57 2.57
C ARG A 183 -5.41 -10.82 3.43
N LEU A 184 -5.57 -11.97 2.77
CA LEU A 184 -5.45 -13.27 3.41
C LEU A 184 -3.99 -13.67 3.44
N VAL A 185 -3.55 -14.21 4.56
CA VAL A 185 -2.22 -14.78 4.74
C VAL A 185 -2.37 -16.21 5.24
N THR A 186 -1.80 -17.16 4.53
CA THR A 186 -1.78 -18.57 4.90
C THR A 186 -0.35 -18.93 5.29
N VAL A 187 -0.18 -19.47 6.48
CA VAL A 187 1.12 -19.96 7.00
C VAL A 187 1.11 -21.47 6.99
N HIS A 188 2.17 -22.07 6.50
CA HIS A 188 2.34 -23.52 6.41
C HIS A 188 3.28 -24.05 7.49
N GLU A 189 3.11 -25.33 7.87
CA GLU A 189 3.92 -26.00 8.90
C GLU A 189 5.43 -26.05 8.55
N ASP A 190 5.79 -25.92 7.27
CA ASP A 190 7.19 -25.87 6.80
C ASP A 190 7.83 -24.48 6.96
N GLY A 191 7.10 -23.50 7.49
CA GLY A 191 7.56 -22.13 7.66
C GLY A 191 7.42 -21.26 6.41
N SER A 192 6.85 -21.78 5.32
CA SER A 192 6.47 -20.98 4.16
C SER A 192 5.14 -20.25 4.42
N PHE A 193 4.85 -19.24 3.61
CA PHE A 193 3.58 -18.55 3.63
C PHE A 193 3.20 -18.05 2.24
N GLU A 194 1.92 -17.85 2.05
CA GLU A 194 1.37 -17.21 0.84
C GLU A 194 0.38 -16.11 1.22
N THR A 195 0.15 -15.17 0.32
CA THR A 195 -0.82 -14.09 0.55
C THR A 195 -1.59 -13.77 -0.72
N SER A 196 -2.88 -13.47 -0.54
CA SER A 196 -3.80 -13.07 -1.60
C SER A 196 -4.67 -11.90 -1.15
N VAL A 197 -5.09 -11.08 -2.10
CA VAL A 197 -6.01 -9.95 -1.86
C VAL A 197 -7.39 -10.33 -2.36
N HIS A 198 -8.38 -10.17 -1.50
CA HIS A 198 -9.79 -10.41 -1.81
C HIS A 198 -10.56 -9.10 -1.66
N SER A 199 -11.04 -8.57 -2.77
CA SER A 199 -11.81 -7.33 -2.78
C SER A 199 -13.27 -7.60 -2.43
N PHE A 200 -13.99 -6.57 -1.96
CA PHE A 200 -15.40 -6.65 -1.71
C PHE A 200 -16.21 -7.17 -2.92
N LYS A 201 -15.76 -6.82 -4.14
CA LYS A 201 -16.38 -7.31 -5.39
C LYS A 201 -16.26 -8.80 -5.61
N ASP A 202 -15.19 -9.43 -5.11
CA ASP A 202 -14.97 -10.86 -5.31
C ASP A 202 -16.02 -11.71 -4.55
N PHE A 203 -16.68 -11.12 -3.56
CA PHE A 203 -17.74 -11.75 -2.79
C PHE A 203 -19.15 -11.56 -3.37
N ALA A 204 -19.28 -10.89 -4.53
CA ALA A 204 -20.57 -10.58 -5.18
C ALA A 204 -21.59 -9.90 -4.26
N LEU A 205 -21.14 -9.17 -3.24
CA LEU A 205 -21.99 -8.44 -2.30
C LEU A 205 -22.43 -7.10 -2.89
N ASP A 206 -23.65 -6.65 -2.59
CA ASP A 206 -24.10 -5.30 -2.93
C ASP A 206 -23.86 -4.35 -1.76
N CYS A 207 -23.32 -3.17 -2.07
CA CYS A 207 -23.10 -2.12 -1.10
C CYS A 207 -24.01 -0.94 -1.40
N THR A 208 -24.88 -0.58 -0.44
CA THR A 208 -25.82 0.52 -0.55
C THR A 208 -25.15 1.90 -0.39
N CYS A 209 -23.93 1.96 0.17
CA CYS A 209 -23.18 3.19 0.36
C CYS A 209 -22.37 3.61 -0.89
N LEU A 210 -22.32 2.78 -1.93
CA LEU A 210 -21.65 3.11 -3.19
C LEU A 210 -22.63 3.66 -4.22
N GLY A 211 -22.26 4.78 -4.85
CA GLY A 211 -22.97 5.32 -6.01
C GLY A 211 -22.83 4.46 -7.27
N PRO A 212 -23.69 4.68 -8.30
CA PRO A 212 -23.64 3.88 -9.54
C PRO A 212 -22.30 3.92 -10.27
N ILE A 213 -21.59 5.04 -10.20
CA ILE A 213 -20.26 5.22 -10.81
C ILE A 213 -19.21 4.41 -10.03
N GLU A 214 -19.19 4.50 -8.70
CA GLU A 214 -18.26 3.79 -7.83
C GLU A 214 -18.45 2.27 -7.89
N LYS A 215 -19.66 1.80 -8.12
CA LYS A 215 -19.94 0.37 -8.36
C LYS A 215 -19.33 -0.13 -9.67
N ARG A 216 -19.11 0.73 -10.66
CA ARG A 216 -18.61 0.37 -11.98
C ARG A 216 -17.12 0.65 -12.14
N ILE A 217 -16.69 1.81 -11.67
CA ILE A 217 -15.31 2.30 -11.76
C ILE A 217 -14.69 2.20 -10.38
N THR A 218 -13.72 1.36 -10.21
CA THR A 218 -13.32 0.84 -8.92
C THR A 218 -11.88 1.11 -8.55
N ASP A 219 -11.15 1.79 -9.43
CA ASP A 219 -9.79 2.24 -9.14
C ASP A 219 -9.58 3.65 -9.67
N ARG A 220 -8.71 4.39 -8.98
CA ARG A 220 -8.44 5.78 -9.29
C ARG A 220 -7.89 6.00 -10.71
N GLN A 221 -7.11 5.06 -11.21
CA GLN A 221 -6.55 5.16 -12.56
C GLN A 221 -7.65 5.03 -13.60
N SER A 222 -8.55 4.07 -13.44
CA SER A 222 -9.73 3.90 -14.32
C SER A 222 -10.68 5.09 -14.22
N VAL A 223 -10.88 5.67 -13.03
CA VAL A 223 -11.66 6.91 -12.85
C VAL A 223 -11.02 8.05 -13.64
N ASN A 224 -9.73 8.30 -13.47
CA ASN A 224 -9.01 9.35 -14.16
C ASN A 224 -9.03 9.14 -15.70
N ALA A 225 -8.81 7.90 -16.15
CA ALA A 225 -8.88 7.56 -17.58
C ALA A 225 -10.29 7.79 -18.15
N THR A 226 -11.32 7.45 -17.39
CA THR A 226 -12.73 7.66 -17.78
C THR A 226 -13.07 9.15 -17.85
N ILE A 227 -12.67 9.94 -16.85
CA ILE A 227 -12.85 11.39 -16.86
C ILE A 227 -12.14 12.02 -18.04
N ALA A 228 -10.89 11.62 -18.33
CA ALA A 228 -10.16 12.10 -19.49
C ALA A 228 -10.85 11.74 -20.81
N ALA A 229 -11.37 10.52 -20.94
CA ALA A 229 -12.11 10.08 -22.12
C ALA A 229 -13.41 10.88 -22.32
N TYR A 230 -14.17 11.13 -21.24
CA TYR A 230 -15.35 12.00 -21.31
C TYR A 230 -15.00 13.44 -21.69
N ALA A 231 -13.96 14.02 -21.10
CA ALA A 231 -13.52 15.37 -21.42
C ALA A 231 -13.10 15.52 -22.89
N LEU A 232 -12.37 14.53 -23.42
CA LEU A 232 -11.99 14.48 -24.84
C LEU A 232 -13.22 14.31 -25.74
N GLY A 233 -14.16 13.44 -25.37
CA GLY A 233 -15.41 13.23 -26.12
C GLY A 233 -16.26 14.50 -26.17
N VAL A 234 -16.46 15.18 -25.04
CA VAL A 234 -17.18 16.46 -24.97
C VAL A 234 -16.46 17.52 -25.77
N GLY A 235 -15.13 17.62 -25.68
CA GLY A 235 -14.32 18.54 -26.47
C GLY A 235 -14.47 18.31 -27.97
N ALA A 236 -14.46 17.06 -28.44
CA ALA A 236 -14.64 16.70 -29.83
C ALA A 236 -16.05 17.05 -30.36
N ILE A 237 -17.08 16.76 -29.53
CA ILE A 237 -18.47 17.13 -29.89
C ILE A 237 -18.62 18.64 -29.99
N THR A 238 -18.09 19.39 -29.02
CA THR A 238 -18.13 20.85 -29.03
C THR A 238 -17.44 21.44 -30.25
N ALA A 239 -16.25 20.93 -30.59
CA ALA A 239 -15.52 21.34 -31.80
C ALA A 239 -16.31 21.04 -33.06
N ALA A 240 -16.92 19.86 -33.18
CA ALA A 240 -17.75 19.48 -34.33
C ALA A 240 -18.99 20.40 -34.49
N VAL A 241 -19.64 20.73 -33.37
CA VAL A 241 -20.78 21.65 -33.36
C VAL A 241 -20.36 23.06 -33.80
N MET A 242 -19.23 23.56 -33.27
CA MET A 242 -18.72 24.90 -33.66
C MET A 242 -18.32 24.94 -35.15
N LEU A 243 -17.68 23.91 -35.65
CA LEU A 243 -17.32 23.81 -37.07
C LEU A 243 -18.56 23.72 -37.96
N GLY A 244 -19.57 22.95 -37.52
CA GLY A 244 -20.85 22.85 -38.21
C GLY A 244 -21.60 24.20 -38.24
N ALA A 245 -21.68 24.88 -37.11
CA ALA A 245 -22.29 26.21 -37.03
C ALA A 245 -21.54 27.26 -37.87
N GLY A 246 -20.20 27.21 -37.88
CA GLY A 246 -19.37 28.09 -38.73
C GLY A 246 -19.64 27.90 -40.21
N LYS A 247 -19.72 26.63 -40.66
CA LYS A 247 -20.06 26.30 -42.06
C LYS A 247 -21.48 26.75 -42.44
N ALA A 248 -22.45 26.55 -41.54
CA ALA A 248 -23.82 27.02 -41.76
C ALA A 248 -23.87 28.56 -41.87
N CYS A 249 -23.18 29.28 -41.02
CA CYS A 249 -23.11 30.74 -41.06
C CYS A 249 -22.46 31.27 -42.35
N GLN A 250 -21.40 30.60 -42.82
CA GLN A 250 -20.75 30.92 -44.10
C GLN A 250 -21.68 30.65 -45.32
N SER A 251 -22.40 29.54 -45.29
CA SER A 251 -23.39 29.21 -46.34
C SER A 251 -24.53 30.22 -46.41
N PHE A 252 -25.01 30.72 -45.24
CA PHE A 252 -26.00 31.79 -45.17
C PHE A 252 -25.49 33.13 -45.75
N LYS A 253 -24.24 33.48 -45.45
CA LYS A 253 -23.61 34.71 -46.00
C LYS A 253 -23.44 34.64 -47.52
N ASN A 254 -23.11 33.47 -48.06
CA ASN A 254 -22.92 33.26 -49.51
C ASN A 254 -24.23 33.21 -50.28
N ARG A 255 -25.39 32.94 -49.66
CA ARG A 255 -26.72 32.99 -50.31
C ARG A 255 -27.35 34.37 -50.30
N ARG A 256 -26.75 35.34 -49.60
CA ARG A 256 -27.23 36.73 -49.57
C ARG A 256 -26.41 37.69 -50.45
N LYS A 257 -25.43 37.17 -51.19
CA LYS A 257 -24.74 37.83 -52.30
C LYS A 257 -25.26 37.29 -53.60
#